data_fa7821ea1d9e12dc296ca9640c472491
#
_entry.id   fa7821ea1d9e12dc296ca9640c472491
#
_cell.length_a   1.000
_cell.length_b   1.000
_cell.length_c   1.000
_cell.angle_alpha   90.00
_cell.angle_beta   90.00
_cell.angle_gamma   90.00
#
_symmetry.space_group_name_H-M   'P 1'
#
loop_
_entity.id
_entity.type
_entity.pdbx_description
1 polymer ?
#
loop_
_entity_poly.entity_id
_entity_poly.type
_entity_poly.pdbx_seq_one_letter_code
_entity_poly.pdbx_strand_id
1 'polypeptide(L)'
;MKRIVIIGCSGSGKTTLAQALGEKLELPVISLDGLWCGNATKAEFDSRLERALSLESWIMDGNYGRTMDARLSRCDTLIYLDFGRFACLQGLLQRRPFPWHRVKEVWHYRRKNHTRDELYLAKAQHAQRLVLKSRKEVREFLNTI
;
A
#
# COMPACT_ATOMS: atom_id res chain seq x y z
N MET A 1 -13.93 0.25 8.40
CA MET A 1 -12.95 0.24 7.29
C MET A 1 -13.66 0.52 5.99
N LYS A 2 -13.58 1.76 5.52
CA LYS A 2 -14.12 2.18 4.20
C LYS A 2 -13.04 2.80 3.31
N ARG A 3 -12.07 3.50 3.91
CA ARG A 3 -10.98 4.19 3.19
C ARG A 3 -9.64 3.70 3.68
N ILE A 4 -9.07 2.73 2.96
CA ILE A 4 -7.90 1.97 3.40
C ILE A 4 -6.67 2.38 2.61
N VAL A 5 -5.60 2.75 3.30
CA VAL A 5 -4.26 2.93 2.72
C VAL A 5 -3.38 1.76 3.12
N ILE A 6 -2.69 1.15 2.14
CA ILE A 6 -1.76 0.05 2.38
C ILE A 6 -0.35 0.49 1.97
N ILE A 7 0.59 0.44 2.91
CA ILE A 7 2.00 0.76 2.70
C ILE A 7 2.92 -0.42 3.07
N GLY A 8 4.15 -0.38 2.61
CA GLY A 8 5.14 -1.42 2.90
C GLY A 8 6.14 -1.63 1.77
N CYS A 9 7.13 -2.48 1.99
CA CYS A 9 8.18 -2.77 1.04
C CYS A 9 7.66 -3.40 -0.28
N SER A 10 8.41 -3.27 -1.36
CA SER A 10 8.15 -4.03 -2.60
C SER A 10 8.27 -5.53 -2.31
N GLY A 11 7.34 -6.34 -2.81
CA GLY A 11 7.28 -7.78 -2.51
C GLY A 11 6.62 -8.14 -1.17
N SER A 12 6.18 -7.18 -0.36
CA SER A 12 5.44 -7.48 0.89
C SER A 12 4.02 -8.00 0.66
N GLY A 13 3.47 -7.87 -0.55
CA GLY A 13 2.13 -8.36 -0.88
C GLY A 13 1.02 -7.31 -0.73
N LYS A 14 1.33 -6.01 -0.78
CA LYS A 14 0.34 -4.92 -0.72
C LYS A 14 -0.82 -5.10 -1.69
N THR A 15 -0.50 -5.33 -2.95
CA THR A 15 -1.52 -5.49 -4.00
C THR A 15 -2.38 -6.73 -3.78
N THR A 16 -1.77 -7.83 -3.34
CA THR A 16 -2.51 -9.06 -3.00
C THR A 16 -3.46 -8.82 -1.82
N LEU A 17 -2.98 -8.12 -0.78
CA LEU A 17 -3.82 -7.76 0.35
C LEU A 17 -4.95 -6.81 -0.06
N ALA A 18 -4.64 -5.80 -0.90
CA ALA A 18 -5.63 -4.86 -1.40
C ALA A 18 -6.77 -5.57 -2.16
N GLN A 19 -6.42 -6.52 -3.03
CA GLN A 19 -7.39 -7.34 -3.77
C GLN A 19 -8.24 -8.19 -2.84
N ALA A 20 -7.63 -8.92 -1.91
CA ALA A 20 -8.35 -9.75 -0.94
C ALA A 20 -9.31 -8.94 -0.06
N LEU A 21 -8.90 -7.74 0.36
CA LEU A 21 -9.76 -6.82 1.11
C LEU A 21 -10.89 -6.26 0.23
N GLY A 22 -10.58 -5.93 -1.02
CA GLY A 22 -11.58 -5.44 -1.98
C GLY A 22 -12.70 -6.46 -2.21
N GLU A 23 -12.34 -7.72 -2.38
CA GLU A 23 -13.29 -8.83 -2.53
C GLU A 23 -14.14 -9.05 -1.25
N LYS A 24 -13.50 -9.07 -0.08
CA LYS A 24 -14.20 -9.33 1.19
C LYS A 24 -15.12 -8.20 1.66
N LEU A 25 -14.69 -6.96 1.43
CA LEU A 25 -15.41 -5.77 1.90
C LEU A 25 -16.26 -5.11 0.80
N GLU A 26 -16.22 -5.66 -0.41
CA GLU A 26 -16.88 -5.10 -1.61
C GLU A 26 -16.46 -3.65 -1.87
N LEU A 27 -15.15 -3.36 -1.71
CA LEU A 27 -14.59 -2.02 -1.88
C LEU A 27 -13.78 -1.90 -3.17
N PRO A 28 -13.83 -0.75 -3.86
CA PRO A 28 -13.00 -0.52 -5.04
C PRO A 28 -11.52 -0.46 -4.67
N VAL A 29 -10.70 -1.24 -5.38
CA VAL A 29 -9.23 -1.24 -5.25
C VAL A 29 -8.62 -0.34 -6.30
N ILE A 30 -7.85 0.65 -5.85
CA ILE A 30 -7.21 1.65 -6.69
C ILE A 30 -5.70 1.51 -6.55
N SER A 31 -5.06 0.94 -7.57
CA SER A 31 -3.59 0.91 -7.63
C SER A 31 -3.07 2.25 -8.13
N LEU A 32 -2.14 2.85 -7.38
CA LEU A 32 -1.52 4.12 -7.81
C LEU A 32 -0.69 3.96 -9.09
N ASP A 33 -0.09 2.81 -9.32
CA ASP A 33 0.58 2.51 -10.59
C ASP A 33 -0.41 2.55 -11.77
N GLY A 34 -1.64 2.09 -11.56
CA GLY A 34 -2.70 2.12 -12.57
C GLY A 34 -3.17 3.53 -12.92
N LEU A 35 -3.00 4.52 -12.05
CA LEU A 35 -3.35 5.91 -12.35
C LEU A 35 -2.44 6.55 -13.40
N TRP A 36 -1.26 5.98 -13.66
CA TRP A 36 -0.32 6.38 -14.71
C TRP A 36 -0.61 5.76 -16.09
N CYS A 37 -1.71 5.04 -16.25
CA CYS A 37 -2.01 4.39 -17.53
C CYS A 37 -2.18 5.40 -18.69
N GLY A 38 -1.85 4.96 -19.91
CA GLY A 38 -2.02 5.76 -21.12
C GLY A 38 -1.08 6.97 -21.22
N ASN A 39 0.17 6.87 -20.74
CA ASN A 39 1.14 7.97 -20.72
C ASN A 39 0.60 9.23 -20.02
N ALA A 40 -0.13 9.06 -18.93
CA ALA A 40 -0.73 10.14 -18.19
C ALA A 40 0.32 11.18 -17.76
N THR A 41 -0.02 12.45 -17.92
CA THR A 41 0.74 13.56 -17.33
C THR A 41 0.58 13.59 -15.80
N LYS A 42 1.45 14.34 -15.14
CA LYS A 42 1.31 14.53 -13.69
C LYS A 42 -0.04 15.16 -13.31
N ALA A 43 -0.54 16.09 -14.11
CA ALA A 43 -1.84 16.72 -13.89
C ALA A 43 -3.01 15.73 -14.04
N GLU A 44 -2.93 14.84 -15.03
CA GLU A 44 -3.92 13.78 -15.21
C GLU A 44 -3.88 12.77 -14.07
N PHE A 45 -2.69 12.36 -13.62
CA PHE A 45 -2.55 11.52 -12.43
C PHE A 45 -3.20 12.18 -11.19
N ASP A 46 -2.91 13.46 -10.95
CA ASP A 46 -3.46 14.19 -9.80
C ASP A 46 -4.99 14.32 -9.88
N SER A 47 -5.53 14.57 -11.08
CA SER A 47 -6.98 14.61 -11.31
C SER A 47 -7.65 13.24 -11.08
N ARG A 48 -7.03 12.15 -11.55
CA ARG A 48 -7.52 10.79 -11.34
C ARG A 48 -7.49 10.42 -9.86
N LEU A 49 -6.40 10.78 -9.16
CA LEU A 49 -6.26 10.55 -7.73
C LEU A 49 -7.34 11.32 -6.95
N GLU A 50 -7.58 12.58 -7.25
CA GLU A 50 -8.57 13.39 -6.56
C GLU A 50 -9.98 12.84 -6.74
N ARG A 51 -10.34 12.38 -7.94
CA ARG A 51 -11.61 11.67 -8.17
C ARG A 51 -11.71 10.41 -7.32
N ALA A 52 -10.62 9.63 -7.26
CA ALA A 52 -10.58 8.40 -6.45
C ALA A 52 -10.73 8.69 -4.96
N LEU A 53 -10.07 9.74 -4.44
CA LEU A 53 -10.18 10.19 -3.06
C LEU A 53 -11.55 10.76 -2.71
N SER A 54 -12.32 11.21 -3.70
CA SER A 54 -13.67 11.73 -3.51
C SER A 54 -14.73 10.64 -3.35
N LEU A 55 -14.40 9.38 -3.63
CA LEU A 55 -15.29 8.24 -3.41
C LEU A 55 -15.57 8.06 -1.91
N GLU A 56 -16.76 7.54 -1.60
CA GLU A 56 -17.15 7.23 -0.22
C GLU A 56 -16.23 6.16 0.40
N SER A 57 -15.81 5.21 -0.43
CA SER A 57 -14.99 4.08 0.00
C SER A 57 -13.95 3.70 -1.06
N TRP A 58 -12.78 3.25 -0.61
CA TRP A 58 -11.69 2.83 -1.48
C TRP A 58 -10.59 2.11 -0.71
N ILE A 59 -9.80 1.31 -1.44
CA ILE A 59 -8.54 0.73 -0.98
C ILE A 59 -7.44 1.23 -1.91
N MET A 60 -6.42 1.90 -1.38
CA MET A 60 -5.29 2.39 -2.15
C MET A 60 -3.99 1.74 -1.70
N ASP A 61 -3.30 1.07 -2.61
CA ASP A 61 -1.97 0.53 -2.37
C ASP A 61 -0.88 1.38 -3.06
N GLY A 62 0.27 1.46 -2.43
CA GLY A 62 1.46 2.09 -3.00
C GLY A 62 2.09 3.17 -2.12
N ASN A 63 3.41 3.32 -2.32
CA ASN A 63 4.28 4.17 -1.48
C ASN A 63 4.57 5.55 -2.11
N TYR A 64 3.69 6.10 -2.92
CA TYR A 64 3.89 7.41 -3.54
C TYR A 64 3.89 8.54 -2.50
N GLY A 65 5.10 8.93 -2.05
CA GLY A 65 5.28 9.92 -0.99
C GLY A 65 4.61 11.27 -1.28
N ARG A 66 4.66 11.72 -2.54
CA ARG A 66 4.05 12.99 -2.98
C ARG A 66 2.54 13.08 -2.70
N THR A 67 1.85 11.97 -2.74
CA THR A 67 0.39 11.90 -2.56
C THR A 67 -0.02 11.34 -1.19
N MET A 68 0.95 11.00 -0.35
CA MET A 68 0.68 10.32 0.91
C MET A 68 -0.16 11.16 1.86
N ASP A 69 0.15 12.44 2.00
CA ASP A 69 -0.59 13.33 2.91
C ASP A 69 -2.08 13.45 2.52
N ALA A 70 -2.38 13.55 1.23
CA ALA A 70 -3.77 13.60 0.74
C ALA A 70 -4.54 12.29 1.02
N ARG A 71 -3.87 11.15 0.94
CA ARG A 71 -4.46 9.84 1.24
C ARG A 71 -4.63 9.62 2.74
N LEU A 72 -3.60 9.93 3.53
CA LEU A 72 -3.63 9.76 4.98
C LEU A 72 -4.68 10.66 5.64
N SER A 73 -4.84 11.90 5.17
CA SER A 73 -5.86 12.82 5.74
C SER A 73 -7.31 12.34 5.54
N ARG A 74 -7.54 11.47 4.56
CA ARG A 74 -8.90 10.97 4.21
C ARG A 74 -9.13 9.51 4.56
N CYS A 75 -8.09 8.76 4.96
CA CYS A 75 -8.23 7.35 5.31
C CYS A 75 -8.86 7.17 6.71
N ASP A 76 -9.59 6.09 6.88
CA ASP A 76 -10.03 5.60 8.19
C ASP A 76 -9.19 4.42 8.70
N THR A 77 -8.38 3.84 7.81
CA THR A 77 -7.53 2.68 8.13
C THR A 77 -6.22 2.77 7.39
N LEU A 78 -5.11 2.64 8.12
CA LEU A 78 -3.76 2.52 7.57
C LEU A 78 -3.19 1.15 7.91
N ILE A 79 -2.85 0.37 6.88
CA ILE A 79 -2.22 -0.94 7.03
C ILE A 79 -0.76 -0.84 6.59
N TYR A 80 0.15 -1.12 7.50
CA TYR A 80 1.58 -1.18 7.23
C TYR A 80 2.08 -2.62 7.24
N LEU A 81 2.59 -3.08 6.10
CA LEU A 81 3.24 -4.39 5.97
C LEU A 81 4.74 -4.24 6.30
N ASP A 82 5.09 -4.36 7.59
CA ASP A 82 6.47 -4.28 8.09
C ASP A 82 7.20 -5.62 7.97
N PHE A 83 7.32 -6.11 6.73
CA PHE A 83 7.98 -7.39 6.46
C PHE A 83 9.50 -7.25 6.42
N GLY A 84 10.19 -8.26 6.94
CA GLY A 84 11.63 -8.38 6.81
C GLY A 84 12.07 -8.52 5.35
N ARG A 85 13.36 -8.14 5.07
CA ARG A 85 13.93 -8.15 3.70
C ARG A 85 13.78 -9.49 2.99
N PHE A 86 14.00 -10.60 3.68
CA PHE A 86 13.90 -11.94 3.08
C PHE A 86 12.48 -12.29 2.65
N ALA A 87 11.48 -11.95 3.46
CA ALA A 87 10.07 -12.15 3.12
C ALA A 87 9.67 -11.32 1.89
N CYS A 88 10.18 -10.09 1.77
CA CYS A 88 9.95 -9.23 0.61
C CYS A 88 10.67 -9.74 -0.64
N LEU A 89 11.92 -10.22 -0.52
CA LEU A 89 12.64 -10.85 -1.63
C LEU A 89 11.93 -12.10 -2.14
N GLN A 90 11.44 -12.95 -1.22
CA GLN A 90 10.63 -14.11 -1.58
C GLN A 90 9.37 -13.70 -2.36
N GLY A 91 8.73 -12.60 -1.97
CA GLY A 91 7.58 -12.05 -2.71
C GLY A 91 7.95 -11.54 -4.11
N LEU A 92 9.18 -11.03 -4.31
CA LEU A 92 9.66 -10.66 -5.65
C LEU A 92 9.87 -11.87 -6.55
N LEU A 93 10.30 -13.02 -6.01
CA LEU A 93 10.50 -14.25 -6.79
C LEU A 93 9.22 -14.77 -7.47
N GLN A 94 8.06 -14.39 -6.95
CA GLN A 94 6.77 -14.76 -7.54
C GLN A 94 6.38 -13.92 -8.75
N ARG A 95 7.08 -12.81 -9.01
CA ARG A 95 6.80 -11.91 -10.14
C ARG A 95 7.48 -12.38 -11.43
N ARG A 96 6.78 -12.22 -12.55
CA ARG A 96 7.31 -12.52 -13.89
C ARG A 96 7.05 -11.34 -14.82
N PRO A 97 8.07 -10.81 -15.54
CA PRO A 97 9.50 -11.13 -15.37
C PRO A 97 10.03 -10.71 -14.01
N PHE A 98 11.12 -11.36 -13.56
CA PHE A 98 11.70 -11.07 -12.24
C PHE A 98 12.25 -9.62 -12.18
N PRO A 99 11.83 -8.81 -11.20
CA PRO A 99 12.17 -7.39 -11.16
C PRO A 99 13.54 -7.16 -10.50
N TRP A 100 14.64 -7.45 -11.20
CA TRP A 100 16.02 -7.31 -10.70
C TRP A 100 16.33 -5.92 -10.13
N HIS A 101 15.78 -4.86 -10.74
CA HIS A 101 15.96 -3.48 -10.27
C HIS A 101 15.40 -3.24 -8.87
N ARG A 102 14.45 -4.05 -8.41
CA ARG A 102 13.84 -3.94 -7.09
C ARG A 102 14.59 -4.65 -5.97
N VAL A 103 15.51 -5.55 -6.30
CA VAL A 103 16.27 -6.33 -5.28
C VAL A 103 17.06 -5.38 -4.37
N LYS A 104 17.79 -4.42 -4.94
CA LYS A 104 18.56 -3.44 -4.17
C LYS A 104 17.66 -2.52 -3.34
N GLU A 105 16.52 -2.13 -3.88
CA GLU A 105 15.48 -1.36 -3.17
C GLU A 105 14.98 -2.11 -1.93
N VAL A 106 14.58 -3.36 -2.10
CA VAL A 106 14.09 -4.22 -1.00
C VAL A 106 15.18 -4.45 0.05
N TRP A 107 16.43 -4.70 -0.37
CA TRP A 107 17.52 -4.95 0.56
C TRP A 107 17.77 -3.78 1.51
N HIS A 108 17.64 -2.54 1.00
CA HIS A 108 17.89 -1.33 1.77
C HIS A 108 16.60 -0.66 2.30
N TYR A 109 15.43 -1.22 2.00
CA TYR A 109 14.15 -0.58 2.27
C TYR A 109 14.01 -0.12 3.72
N ARG A 110 14.17 -1.03 4.67
CA ARG A 110 13.99 -0.75 6.09
C ARG A 110 14.95 0.35 6.59
N ARG A 111 16.20 0.30 6.16
CA ARG A 111 17.19 1.32 6.51
C ARG A 111 16.83 2.71 5.99
N LYS A 112 16.25 2.79 4.78
CA LYS A 112 15.96 4.05 4.11
C LYS A 112 14.58 4.63 4.46
N ASN A 113 13.61 3.77 4.72
CA ASN A 113 12.20 4.16 4.74
C ASN A 113 11.52 3.95 6.10
N HIS A 114 12.16 3.32 7.07
CA HIS A 114 11.55 3.03 8.37
C HIS A 114 11.06 4.31 9.06
N THR A 115 11.90 5.33 9.16
CA THR A 115 11.52 6.63 9.76
C THR A 115 10.34 7.28 9.02
N ARG A 116 10.32 7.19 7.69
CA ARG A 116 9.22 7.70 6.87
C ARG A 116 7.93 6.94 7.13
N ASP A 117 7.98 5.62 7.20
CA ASP A 117 6.80 4.78 7.40
C ASP A 117 6.25 4.96 8.82
N GLU A 118 7.11 5.15 9.82
CA GLU A 118 6.69 5.55 11.18
C GLU A 118 6.05 6.94 11.21
N LEU A 119 6.58 7.89 10.42
CA LEU A 119 5.97 9.21 10.30
C LEU A 119 4.55 9.13 9.69
N TYR A 120 4.32 8.24 8.73
CA TYR A 120 2.99 8.00 8.18
C TYR A 120 2.03 7.42 9.22
N LEU A 121 2.49 6.48 10.04
CA LEU A 121 1.71 5.97 11.17
C LEU A 121 1.38 7.07 12.18
N ALA A 122 2.34 7.96 12.46
CA ALA A 122 2.13 9.10 13.36
C ALA A 122 1.13 10.12 12.78
N LYS A 123 1.16 10.39 11.47
CA LYS A 123 0.21 11.29 10.79
C LYS A 123 -1.22 10.74 10.76
N ALA A 124 -1.39 9.42 10.75
CA ALA A 124 -2.69 8.75 10.68
C ALA A 124 -3.29 8.45 12.07
N GLN A 125 -3.10 9.31 13.07
CA GLN A 125 -3.61 9.08 14.44
C GLN A 125 -5.14 9.00 14.52
N HIS A 126 -5.85 9.66 13.62
CA HIS A 126 -7.31 9.63 13.52
C HIS A 126 -7.84 8.33 12.91
N ALA A 127 -6.98 7.55 12.25
CA ALA A 127 -7.32 6.30 11.58
C ALA A 127 -6.95 5.07 12.44
N GLN A 128 -7.62 3.95 12.19
CA GLN A 128 -7.17 2.66 12.71
C GLN A 128 -5.84 2.29 12.05
N ARG A 129 -4.83 1.99 12.85
CA ARG A 129 -3.48 1.64 12.38
C ARG A 129 -3.19 0.17 12.66
N LEU A 130 -2.88 -0.57 11.60
CA LEU A 130 -2.55 -1.99 11.66
C LEU A 130 -1.13 -2.20 11.14
N VAL A 131 -0.27 -2.77 11.97
CA VAL A 131 1.10 -3.14 11.57
C VAL A 131 1.17 -4.66 11.53
N LEU A 132 1.33 -5.21 10.34
CA LEU A 132 1.40 -6.65 10.09
C LEU A 132 2.83 -7.02 9.71
N LYS A 133 3.46 -7.90 10.47
CA LYS A 133 4.88 -8.24 10.37
C LYS A 133 5.15 -9.55 9.62
N SER A 134 4.11 -10.32 9.33
CA SER A 134 4.24 -11.61 8.67
C SER A 134 3.03 -11.94 7.80
N ARG A 135 3.23 -12.85 6.83
CA ARG A 135 2.13 -13.38 6.02
C ARG A 135 1.11 -14.16 6.85
N LYS A 136 1.52 -14.71 8.01
CA LYS A 136 0.63 -15.36 8.96
C LYS A 136 -0.33 -14.35 9.55
N GLU A 137 0.18 -13.23 10.07
CA GLU A 137 -0.65 -12.14 10.62
C GLU A 137 -1.62 -11.56 9.56
N VAL A 138 -1.19 -11.45 8.30
CA VAL A 138 -2.07 -11.04 7.20
C VAL A 138 -3.23 -12.01 7.01
N ARG A 139 -2.97 -13.33 7.02
CA ARG A 139 -4.03 -14.34 6.92
C ARG A 139 -4.97 -14.32 8.12
N GLU A 140 -4.43 -14.21 9.32
CA GLU A 140 -5.21 -14.10 10.55
C GLU A 140 -6.12 -12.87 10.50
N PHE A 141 -5.57 -11.73 10.14
CA PHE A 141 -6.35 -10.49 9.96
C PHE A 141 -7.46 -10.67 8.91
N LEU A 142 -7.16 -11.23 7.75
CA LEU A 142 -8.18 -11.50 6.74
C LEU A 142 -9.28 -12.47 7.21
N ASN A 143 -9.01 -13.35 8.14
CA ASN A 143 -10.02 -14.26 8.71
C ASN A 143 -10.91 -13.60 9.77
N THR A 144 -10.54 -12.42 10.27
CA THR A 144 -11.32 -11.69 11.29
C THR A 144 -12.32 -10.69 10.70
N ILE A 145 -12.27 -10.46 9.38
CA ILE A 145 -13.13 -9.50 8.67
C ILE A 145 -14.09 -10.16 7.70
#